data_fb319d00b75a5d46398ab359a75dda6f
#
_entry.id   fb319d00b75a5d46398ab359a75dda6f
#
_cell.length_a   1.000
_cell.length_b   1.000
_cell.length_c   1.000
_cell.angle_alpha   90.00
_cell.angle_beta   90.00
_cell.angle_gamma   90.00
#
_symmetry.space_group_name_H-M   'P 1'
#
loop_
_entity.id
_entity.type
_entity.pdbx_description
1 polymer ?
#
loop_
_entity_poly.entity_id
_entity_poly.type
_entity_poly.pdbx_seq_one_letter_code
_entity_poly.pdbx_strand_id
1 'polypeptide(L)'
;MSLIDFTLEKMPTHEIMVMGIGGAGCNAVNHMFDMGVQGVTFLVCNTDKQALNNSNISLKVQLGEGLGAGNNPEKARKAATESLDKITDIFLAENTRMLFIAAGMGGGTGTGASPIIAKAAKEHGL
;
A
#
# COMPACT_ATOMS: atom_id res chain seq x y z
N MET A 1 7.09 -7.47 34.74
CA MET A 1 7.11 -7.53 33.26
C MET A 1 8.51 -7.81 32.78
N SER A 2 8.66 -8.75 31.89
CA SER A 2 9.97 -9.05 31.33
C SER A 2 10.43 -7.95 30.37
N LEU A 3 11.75 -7.86 30.16
CA LEU A 3 12.29 -6.91 29.18
C LEU A 3 11.77 -7.19 27.77
N ILE A 4 11.53 -8.45 27.45
CA ILE A 4 11.01 -8.89 26.16
C ILE A 4 9.59 -8.35 25.96
N ASP A 5 8.72 -8.52 26.96
CA ASP A 5 7.35 -8.04 26.88
C ASP A 5 7.31 -6.52 26.71
N PHE A 6 8.14 -5.83 27.46
CA PHE A 6 8.26 -4.39 27.34
C PHE A 6 8.71 -3.97 25.94
N THR A 7 9.68 -4.67 25.37
CA THR A 7 10.20 -4.38 24.04
C THR A 7 9.14 -4.62 22.97
N LEU A 8 8.37 -5.71 23.07
CA LEU A 8 7.31 -6.02 22.12
C LEU A 8 6.17 -5.00 22.19
N GLU A 9 5.79 -4.59 23.40
CA GLU A 9 4.77 -3.57 23.59
C GLU A 9 5.20 -2.20 23.05
N LYS A 10 6.50 -1.96 23.02
CA LYS A 10 7.08 -0.69 22.58
C LYS A 10 7.57 -0.71 21.14
N MET A 11 7.39 -1.83 20.42
CA MET A 11 7.71 -1.84 18.99
C MET A 11 6.89 -0.77 18.30
N PRO A 12 7.54 0.25 17.73
CA PRO A 12 6.81 1.37 17.18
C PRO A 12 6.07 0.96 15.91
N THR A 13 4.77 1.22 15.88
CA THR A 13 4.06 1.33 14.63
C THR A 13 4.37 2.74 14.11
N HIS A 14 4.84 2.84 12.88
CA HIS A 14 5.15 4.12 12.30
C HIS A 14 3.84 4.80 11.85
N GLU A 15 3.63 6.02 12.27
CA GLU A 15 2.44 6.80 11.91
C GLU A 15 2.42 7.20 10.44
N ILE A 16 3.55 7.13 9.77
CA ILE A 16 3.70 7.46 8.35
C ILE A 16 3.74 6.17 7.54
N MET A 17 2.88 6.07 6.55
CA MET A 17 2.89 4.96 5.61
C MET A 17 3.24 5.48 4.22
N VAL A 18 4.07 4.72 3.51
CA VAL A 18 4.40 4.94 2.10
C VAL A 18 3.82 3.78 1.31
N MET A 19 2.85 4.08 0.47
CA MET A 19 2.12 3.09 -0.32
C MET A 19 2.49 3.21 -1.78
N GLY A 20 2.88 2.09 -2.37
CA GLY A 20 3.07 1.98 -3.81
C GLY A 20 1.83 1.37 -4.45
N ILE A 21 1.35 1.95 -5.52
CA ILE A 21 0.17 1.49 -6.25
C ILE A 21 0.54 1.24 -7.71
N GLY A 22 0.32 0.01 -8.17
CA GLY A 22 0.65 -0.40 -9.52
C GLY A 22 2.14 -0.65 -9.72
N GLY A 23 2.54 -0.97 -10.94
CA GLY A 23 3.92 -1.35 -11.24
C GLY A 23 4.94 -0.27 -10.91
N ALA A 24 4.74 0.93 -11.45
CA ALA A 24 5.68 2.03 -11.25
C ALA A 24 5.73 2.49 -9.78
N GLY A 25 4.56 2.58 -9.13
CA GLY A 25 4.49 2.96 -7.73
C GLY A 25 5.14 1.94 -6.81
N CYS A 26 4.89 0.66 -7.04
CA CYS A 26 5.51 -0.42 -6.27
C CYS A 26 7.03 -0.46 -6.47
N ASN A 27 7.51 -0.23 -7.69
CA ASN A 27 8.96 -0.15 -7.96
C ASN A 27 9.60 0.99 -7.18
N ALA A 28 8.98 2.14 -7.14
CA ALA A 28 9.49 3.28 -6.38
C ALA A 28 9.59 2.96 -4.88
N VAL A 29 8.55 2.37 -4.33
CA VAL A 29 8.50 2.02 -2.91
C VAL A 29 9.46 0.88 -2.58
N ASN A 30 9.58 -0.12 -3.44
CA ASN A 30 10.58 -1.18 -3.28
C ASN A 30 11.99 -0.61 -3.25
N HIS A 31 12.28 0.39 -4.08
CA HIS A 31 13.58 1.04 -4.11
C HIS A 31 13.85 1.78 -2.78
N MET A 32 12.87 2.49 -2.25
CA MET A 32 12.99 3.14 -0.95
C MET A 32 13.27 2.13 0.16
N PHE A 33 12.58 1.02 0.13
CA PHE A 33 12.77 -0.06 1.10
C PHE A 33 14.19 -0.64 1.02
N ASP A 34 14.66 -0.91 -0.20
CA ASP A 34 16.00 -1.46 -0.43
C ASP A 34 17.10 -0.49 -0.02
N MET A 35 16.86 0.82 -0.13
CA MET A 35 17.78 1.87 0.32
C MET A 35 17.82 2.01 1.84
N GLY A 36 16.98 1.31 2.57
CA GLY A 36 16.98 1.36 4.03
C GLY A 36 16.30 2.58 4.63
N VAL A 37 15.37 3.19 3.92
CA VAL A 37 14.57 4.30 4.49
C VAL A 37 13.84 3.79 5.72
N GLN A 38 14.00 4.49 6.84
CA GLN A 38 13.43 4.12 8.14
C GLN A 38 12.39 5.12 8.62
N GLY A 39 11.63 4.74 9.65
CA GLY A 39 10.65 5.63 10.25
C GLY A 39 9.31 5.63 9.53
N VAL A 40 9.12 4.74 8.58
CA VAL A 40 7.88 4.62 7.81
C VAL A 40 7.48 3.15 7.67
N THR A 41 6.20 2.91 7.47
CA THR A 41 5.67 1.60 7.12
C THR A 41 5.47 1.57 5.60
N PHE A 42 5.93 0.51 4.95
CA PHE A 42 5.78 0.34 3.51
C PHE A 42 4.63 -0.61 3.19
N LEU A 43 3.84 -0.25 2.20
CA LEU A 43 2.73 -1.06 1.69
C LEU A 43 2.78 -1.05 0.16
N VAL A 44 2.59 -2.20 -0.46
CA VAL A 44 2.48 -2.30 -1.91
C VAL A 44 1.12 -2.86 -2.30
N CYS A 45 0.50 -2.23 -3.28
CA CYS A 45 -0.79 -2.61 -3.82
C CYS A 45 -0.67 -2.79 -5.34
N ASN A 46 -1.19 -3.87 -5.85
CA ASN A 46 -1.18 -4.09 -7.28
C ASN A 46 -2.33 -5.01 -7.69
N THR A 47 -2.75 -4.87 -8.94
CA THR A 47 -3.67 -5.80 -9.59
C THR A 47 -2.94 -7.04 -10.10
N ASP A 48 -1.61 -6.98 -10.20
CA ASP A 48 -0.75 -8.07 -10.66
C ASP A 48 -0.16 -8.83 -9.47
N LYS A 49 -0.64 -10.04 -9.25
CA LYS A 49 -0.22 -10.89 -8.15
C LYS A 49 1.27 -11.26 -8.22
N GLN A 50 1.79 -11.52 -9.43
CA GLN A 50 3.20 -11.89 -9.58
C GLN A 50 4.12 -10.75 -9.18
N ALA A 51 3.78 -9.53 -9.57
CA ALA A 51 4.55 -8.34 -9.18
C ALA A 51 4.57 -8.18 -7.66
N LEU A 52 3.46 -8.41 -6.99
CA LEU A 52 3.39 -8.38 -5.52
C LEU A 52 4.27 -9.45 -4.89
N ASN A 53 4.24 -10.67 -5.43
CA ASN A 53 5.02 -11.78 -4.88
C ASN A 53 6.52 -11.54 -5.00
N ASN A 54 6.95 -10.75 -5.98
CA ASN A 54 8.36 -10.40 -6.18
C ASN A 54 8.84 -9.26 -5.28
N SER A 55 7.95 -8.60 -4.56
CA SER A 55 8.32 -7.52 -3.64
C SER A 55 8.85 -8.09 -2.32
N ASN A 56 9.87 -7.44 -1.75
CA ASN A 56 10.39 -7.78 -0.43
C ASN A 56 9.62 -7.13 0.72
N ILE A 57 8.68 -6.24 0.39
CA ILE A 57 7.84 -5.58 1.39
C ILE A 57 6.79 -6.56 1.88
N SER A 58 6.61 -6.65 3.20
CA SER A 58 5.71 -7.66 3.80
C SER A 58 4.24 -7.29 3.68
N LEU A 59 3.89 -6.00 3.77
CA LEU A 59 2.51 -5.57 3.64
C LEU A 59 2.15 -5.45 2.18
N LYS A 60 1.26 -6.32 1.73
CA LYS A 60 0.85 -6.41 0.34
C LYS A 60 -0.67 -6.49 0.25
N VAL A 61 -1.26 -5.74 -0.67
CA VAL A 61 -2.68 -5.85 -0.98
C VAL A 61 -2.85 -6.15 -2.46
N GLN A 62 -3.44 -7.31 -2.76
CA GLN A 62 -3.84 -7.64 -4.10
C GLN A 62 -5.16 -6.93 -4.40
N LEU A 63 -5.18 -6.17 -5.47
CA LEU A 63 -6.38 -5.49 -5.94
C LEU A 63 -7.10 -6.40 -6.94
N GLY A 64 -8.33 -6.77 -6.63
CA GLY A 64 -9.11 -7.66 -7.48
C GLY A 64 -8.56 -9.09 -7.50
N GLU A 65 -8.60 -9.73 -8.66
CA GLU A 65 -8.26 -11.14 -8.82
C GLU A 65 -6.76 -11.42 -9.04
N GLY A 66 -5.96 -10.37 -9.17
CA GLY A 66 -4.50 -10.52 -9.32
C GLY A 66 -4.02 -10.75 -10.75
N LEU A 67 -4.88 -10.56 -11.73
CA LEU A 67 -4.57 -10.81 -13.14
C LEU A 67 -4.02 -9.59 -13.88
N GLY A 68 -3.92 -8.46 -13.20
CA GLY A 68 -3.50 -7.19 -13.80
C GLY A 68 -4.67 -6.41 -14.37
N ALA A 69 -4.47 -5.11 -14.58
CA ALA A 69 -5.51 -4.23 -15.14
C ALA A 69 -5.39 -4.06 -16.66
N GLY A 70 -4.30 -4.53 -17.28
CA GLY A 70 -4.08 -4.46 -18.72
C GLY A 70 -4.16 -3.02 -19.26
N ASN A 71 -3.56 -2.06 -18.57
CA ASN A 71 -3.62 -0.63 -18.90
C ASN A 71 -5.06 -0.05 -18.94
N ASN A 72 -5.99 -0.70 -18.26
CA ASN A 72 -7.38 -0.24 -18.19
C ASN A 72 -7.67 0.39 -16.82
N PRO A 73 -7.73 1.73 -16.72
CA PRO A 73 -7.98 2.40 -15.44
C PRO A 73 -9.33 2.04 -14.80
N GLU A 74 -10.37 1.78 -15.58
CA GLU A 74 -11.68 1.39 -15.05
C GLU A 74 -11.63 0.03 -14.33
N LYS A 75 -10.87 -0.91 -14.88
CA LYS A 75 -10.64 -2.21 -14.24
C LYS A 75 -9.91 -2.04 -12.91
N ALA A 76 -8.89 -1.20 -12.89
CA ALA A 76 -8.14 -0.91 -11.69
C ALA A 76 -8.98 -0.19 -10.64
N ARG A 77 -9.81 0.75 -11.07
CA ARG A 77 -10.73 1.46 -10.20
C ARG A 77 -11.70 0.51 -9.50
N LYS A 78 -12.29 -0.39 -10.27
CA LYS A 78 -13.19 -1.40 -9.73
C LYS A 78 -12.48 -2.32 -8.74
N ALA A 79 -11.30 -2.78 -9.09
CA ALA A 79 -10.49 -3.65 -8.23
C ALA A 79 -10.13 -2.95 -6.91
N ALA A 80 -9.77 -1.67 -6.98
CA ALA A 80 -9.47 -0.87 -5.79
C ALA A 80 -10.70 -0.71 -4.90
N THR A 81 -11.85 -0.42 -5.50
CA THR A 81 -13.12 -0.28 -4.76
C THR A 81 -13.48 -1.57 -4.01
N GLU A 82 -13.31 -2.70 -4.65
CA GLU A 82 -13.57 -4.01 -4.04
C GLU A 82 -12.60 -4.34 -2.90
N SER A 83 -11.41 -3.75 -2.91
CA SER A 83 -10.35 -4.03 -1.92
C SER A 83 -10.22 -2.95 -0.84
N LEU A 84 -11.06 -1.92 -0.86
CA LEU A 84 -10.94 -0.78 0.07
C LEU A 84 -11.00 -1.20 1.53
N ASP A 85 -11.82 -2.17 1.89
CA ASP A 85 -11.94 -2.60 3.29
C ASP A 85 -10.62 -3.17 3.80
N LYS A 86 -9.92 -3.94 2.98
CA LYS A 86 -8.61 -4.48 3.34
C LYS A 86 -7.59 -3.36 3.56
N ILE A 87 -7.61 -2.37 2.69
CA ILE A 87 -6.67 -1.24 2.75
C ILE A 87 -6.93 -0.40 3.99
N THR A 88 -8.18 -0.07 4.27
CA THR A 88 -8.55 0.73 5.44
C THR A 88 -8.28 -0.01 6.74
N ASP A 89 -8.48 -1.32 6.76
CA ASP A 89 -8.13 -2.15 7.92
C ASP A 89 -6.63 -2.08 8.22
N ILE A 90 -5.79 -2.06 7.19
CA ILE A 90 -4.33 -1.91 7.36
C ILE A 90 -3.99 -0.52 7.92
N PHE A 91 -4.62 0.53 7.44
CA PHE A 91 -4.41 1.88 7.97
C PHE A 91 -4.69 1.92 9.47
N LEU A 92 -5.77 1.29 9.90
CA LEU A 92 -6.16 1.24 11.31
C LEU A 92 -5.20 0.37 12.14
N ALA A 93 -4.86 -0.80 11.64
CA ALA A 93 -3.98 -1.73 12.33
C ALA A 93 -2.57 -1.14 12.53
N GLU A 94 -2.09 -0.35 11.58
CA GLU A 94 -0.77 0.28 11.63
C GLU A 94 -0.79 1.66 12.28
N ASN A 95 -1.94 2.13 12.76
CA ASN A 95 -2.10 3.46 13.35
C ASN A 95 -1.63 4.58 12.42
N THR A 96 -1.90 4.43 11.13
CA THR A 96 -1.46 5.38 10.11
C THR A 96 -2.15 6.72 10.29
N ARG A 97 -1.38 7.80 10.28
CA ARG A 97 -1.88 9.18 10.36
C ARG A 97 -1.56 9.99 9.12
N MET A 98 -0.48 9.64 8.43
CA MET A 98 -0.05 10.28 7.20
C MET A 98 0.25 9.21 6.16
N LEU A 99 -0.28 9.41 4.97
CA LEU A 99 -0.12 8.48 3.86
C LEU A 99 0.52 9.19 2.67
N PHE A 100 1.65 8.66 2.21
CA PHE A 100 2.25 9.04 0.93
C PHE A 100 1.91 7.97 -0.09
N ILE A 101 1.41 8.38 -1.24
CA ILE A 101 1.08 7.47 -2.33
C ILE A 101 2.04 7.70 -3.49
N ALA A 102 2.72 6.64 -3.91
CA ALA A 102 3.53 6.63 -5.11
C ALA A 102 2.78 5.83 -6.18
N ALA A 103 2.51 6.47 -7.31
CA ALA A 103 1.79 5.83 -8.40
C ALA A 103 2.23 6.43 -9.74
N GLY A 104 2.42 5.57 -10.74
CA GLY A 104 2.65 6.02 -12.10
C GLY A 104 1.32 6.35 -12.78
N MET A 105 1.28 7.45 -13.50
CA MET A 105 0.11 7.84 -14.30
C MET A 105 0.30 7.39 -15.74
N GLY A 106 -0.80 7.13 -16.43
CA GLY A 106 -0.79 6.66 -17.81
C GLY A 106 -0.87 5.15 -17.98
N GLY A 107 -0.65 4.37 -16.90
CA GLY A 107 -0.94 2.94 -16.88
C GLY A 107 -2.35 2.65 -16.38
N GLY A 108 -2.64 1.38 -16.12
CA GLY A 108 -3.97 0.97 -15.63
C GLY A 108 -4.13 1.18 -14.13
N THR A 109 -3.31 0.47 -13.36
CA THR A 109 -3.52 0.36 -11.90
C THR A 109 -3.30 1.69 -11.17
N GLY A 110 -2.17 2.35 -11.42
CA GLY A 110 -1.89 3.62 -10.73
C GLY A 110 -2.92 4.69 -11.04
N THR A 111 -3.29 4.83 -12.31
CA THR A 111 -4.27 5.83 -12.75
C THR A 111 -5.65 5.59 -12.18
N GLY A 112 -6.11 4.33 -12.19
CA GLY A 112 -7.48 3.99 -11.75
C GLY A 112 -7.61 3.87 -10.24
N ALA A 113 -6.65 3.26 -9.57
CA ALA A 113 -6.74 2.93 -8.15
C ALA A 113 -6.38 4.09 -7.22
N SER A 114 -5.40 4.92 -7.61
CA SER A 114 -4.89 5.97 -6.70
C SER A 114 -5.94 6.96 -6.22
N PRO A 115 -6.82 7.52 -7.09
CA PRO A 115 -7.84 8.44 -6.60
C PRO A 115 -8.81 7.79 -5.60
N ILE A 116 -9.16 6.53 -5.82
CA ILE A 116 -10.07 5.79 -4.95
C ILE A 116 -9.45 5.60 -3.56
N ILE A 117 -8.19 5.18 -3.53
CA ILE A 117 -7.47 4.94 -2.28
C ILE A 117 -7.21 6.25 -1.54
N ALA A 118 -6.81 7.29 -2.26
CA ALA A 118 -6.57 8.61 -1.66
C ALA A 118 -7.83 9.18 -1.02
N LYS A 119 -8.97 9.05 -1.69
CA LYS A 119 -10.26 9.49 -1.17
C LYS A 119 -10.62 8.72 0.10
N ALA A 120 -10.47 7.40 0.09
CA ALA A 120 -10.76 6.58 1.26
C ALA A 120 -9.86 6.94 2.45
N ALA A 121 -8.57 7.15 2.20
CA ALA A 121 -7.64 7.58 3.25
C ALA A 121 -8.09 8.91 3.86
N LYS A 122 -8.44 9.87 3.04
CA LYS A 122 -8.92 11.19 3.49
C LYS A 122 -10.20 11.08 4.32
N GLU A 123 -11.13 10.23 3.91
CA GLU A 123 -12.37 9.98 4.66
C GLU A 123 -12.10 9.36 6.04
N HIS A 124 -10.97 8.67 6.21
CA HIS A 124 -10.54 8.09 7.49
C HIS A 124 -9.60 9.00 8.28
N GLY A 125 -9.46 10.25 7.87
CA GLY A 125 -8.69 11.25 8.61
C GLY A 125 -7.19 11.25 8.37
N LEU A 126 -6.76 10.57 7.31
CA LEU A 126 -5.34 10.56 6.95
C LEU A 126 -4.99 11.77 6.10
#